data_c4d02fe41e547c8ff331da4dbfd0f4b6
#
_entry.id   c4d02fe41e547c8ff331da4dbfd0f4b6
#
_cell.length_a   1.000
_cell.length_b   1.000
_cell.length_c   1.000
_cell.angle_alpha   90.00
_cell.angle_beta   90.00
_cell.angle_gamma   90.00
#
_symmetry.space_group_name_H-M   'P 1'
#
loop_
_entity.id
_entity.type
_entity.pdbx_description
1 polymer ?
#
loop_
_entity_poly.entity_id
_entity_poly.type
_entity_poly.pdbx_seq_one_letter_code
_entity_poly.pdbx_strand_id
1 'polypeptide(L)'
;MTATHITNARIFDGAQPLDATTLTLEGGVVTAVGAPDAPRDAEVVDAQGGFLLPGLIDSHVHTSVDSLRQALRFGVTTELEMQGYWTPEQRTEVGDDDTLADVRSALIAMMAKGGHPSELMKNLGEHDPAAGEHEGWQMPSVGTPDEARAHVQAFAEAGADYIKVMIEEGTTMGHPGLPMIDPKTIEAGVDEAHRLGLKVVAHAITLAATRQALDAGVDGLAHLFVDQRADDSVVEALRDADVFVTPCMTVSSSLMGRTAAHLADDPRVADRLSQPWLDTLRGSFNSYPQGTFQHVLDSVAALHAAGVDLLAGTDASVPVPSHGGVAHGASVHDELALLVRAGLSPRAALAAATSVPARRFGLGDRGRIAPGLRADLLLVDGDPLDAISHTLDISAIWRRGVRQS
;
A
#
# COMPACT_ATOMS: atom_id res chain seq x y z
N MET A 1 22.83 -9.27 -17.91
CA MET A 1 21.50 -9.34 -18.54
C MET A 1 21.59 -8.61 -19.87
N THR A 2 20.98 -9.12 -20.93
CA THR A 2 20.85 -8.43 -22.22
C THR A 2 20.00 -7.19 -22.05
N ALA A 3 20.32 -6.08 -22.71
CA ALA A 3 19.50 -4.89 -22.68
C ALA A 3 18.12 -5.16 -23.30
N THR A 4 17.07 -4.53 -22.79
CA THR A 4 15.72 -4.54 -23.39
C THR A 4 15.41 -3.14 -23.91
N HIS A 5 14.95 -3.03 -25.15
CA HIS A 5 14.52 -1.77 -25.75
C HIS A 5 13.04 -1.84 -26.09
N ILE A 6 12.22 -1.08 -25.36
CA ILE A 6 10.78 -1.00 -25.53
C ILE A 6 10.49 0.13 -26.52
N THR A 7 9.68 -0.14 -27.54
CA THR A 7 9.30 0.81 -28.60
C THR A 7 7.78 0.99 -28.66
N ASN A 8 7.33 2.05 -29.34
CA ASN A 8 5.91 2.33 -29.57
C ASN A 8 5.07 2.38 -28.27
N ALA A 9 5.65 2.83 -27.14
CA ALA A 9 4.96 3.02 -25.88
C ALA A 9 4.44 4.45 -25.73
N ARG A 10 3.33 4.62 -25.04
CA ARG A 10 2.96 5.88 -24.39
C ARG A 10 3.47 5.80 -22.97
N ILE A 11 4.24 6.76 -22.51
CA ILE A 11 4.96 6.67 -21.24
C ILE A 11 4.41 7.68 -20.24
N PHE A 12 4.04 7.19 -19.06
CA PHE A 12 3.77 8.00 -17.87
C PHE A 12 4.92 7.81 -16.89
N ASP A 13 5.60 8.89 -16.53
CA ASP A 13 6.82 8.81 -15.71
C ASP A 13 6.57 8.63 -14.19
N GLY A 14 5.31 8.48 -13.77
CA GLY A 14 4.89 8.47 -12.36
C GLY A 14 4.33 9.81 -11.87
N ALA A 15 4.51 10.90 -12.66
CA ALA A 15 3.99 12.23 -12.37
C ALA A 15 3.28 12.85 -13.58
N GLN A 16 3.76 12.56 -14.79
CA GLN A 16 3.22 13.13 -16.03
C GLN A 16 3.49 12.23 -17.24
N PRO A 17 2.65 12.32 -18.29
CA PRO A 17 2.96 11.70 -19.57
C PRO A 17 4.19 12.35 -20.20
N LEU A 18 4.99 11.56 -20.93
CA LEU A 18 6.14 11.98 -21.66
C LEU A 18 5.87 11.94 -23.17
N ASP A 19 6.54 12.81 -23.94
CA ASP A 19 6.52 12.77 -25.43
C ASP A 19 7.36 11.61 -25.99
N ALA A 20 8.22 11.00 -25.16
CA ALA A 20 9.03 9.84 -25.53
C ALA A 20 8.18 8.60 -25.76
N THR A 21 8.54 7.80 -26.76
CA THR A 21 7.85 6.55 -27.13
C THR A 21 8.75 5.32 -27.00
N THR A 22 9.97 5.49 -26.52
CA THR A 22 10.97 4.43 -26.37
C THR A 22 11.60 4.45 -25.00
N LEU A 23 11.99 3.29 -24.51
CA LEU A 23 12.66 3.10 -23.22
C LEU A 23 13.72 2.00 -23.34
N THR A 24 14.88 2.19 -22.75
CA THR A 24 15.93 1.17 -22.69
C THR A 24 16.19 0.77 -21.25
N LEU A 25 16.24 -0.53 -21.00
CA LEU A 25 16.55 -1.17 -19.72
C LEU A 25 17.84 -1.95 -19.84
N GLU A 26 18.72 -1.84 -18.86
CA GLU A 26 19.92 -2.65 -18.75
C GLU A 26 20.38 -2.73 -17.29
N GLY A 27 20.85 -3.89 -16.84
CA GLY A 27 21.36 -4.05 -15.49
C GLY A 27 20.34 -3.77 -14.36
N GLY A 28 19.06 -3.96 -14.65
CA GLY A 28 17.98 -3.74 -13.66
C GLY A 28 17.48 -2.32 -13.56
N VAL A 29 18.00 -1.39 -14.36
CA VAL A 29 17.64 0.03 -14.33
C VAL A 29 17.22 0.54 -15.72
N VAL A 30 16.51 1.64 -15.72
CA VAL A 30 16.26 2.43 -16.93
C VAL A 30 17.58 3.13 -17.33
N THR A 31 18.07 2.92 -18.53
CA THR A 31 19.31 3.54 -19.01
C THR A 31 19.04 4.71 -19.95
N ALA A 32 17.94 4.67 -20.71
CA ALA A 32 17.54 5.77 -21.58
C ALA A 32 16.02 5.87 -21.75
N VAL A 33 15.53 7.09 -21.93
CA VAL A 33 14.14 7.43 -22.27
C VAL A 33 14.17 8.25 -23.54
N GLY A 34 13.42 7.83 -24.58
CA GLY A 34 13.32 8.54 -25.86
C GLY A 34 14.50 8.30 -26.81
N ALA A 35 15.41 7.37 -26.51
CA ALA A 35 16.48 7.02 -27.45
C ALA A 35 15.89 6.31 -28.68
N PRO A 36 16.15 6.78 -29.92
CA PRO A 36 15.50 6.24 -31.14
C PRO A 36 16.01 4.85 -31.51
N ASP A 37 17.28 4.55 -31.21
CA ASP A 37 17.95 3.33 -31.62
C ASP A 37 18.13 2.36 -30.46
N ALA A 38 17.82 1.09 -30.70
CA ALA A 38 18.10 0.02 -29.74
C ALA A 38 19.61 -0.18 -29.58
N PRO A 39 20.13 -0.44 -28.37
CA PRO A 39 21.49 -0.89 -28.17
C PRO A 39 21.77 -2.17 -29.00
N ARG A 40 23.04 -2.36 -29.37
CA ARG A 40 23.45 -3.57 -30.08
C ARG A 40 23.11 -4.81 -29.23
N ASP A 41 22.53 -5.80 -29.87
CA ASP A 41 22.13 -7.07 -29.26
C ASP A 41 21.02 -6.93 -28.18
N ALA A 42 20.32 -5.78 -28.10
CA ALA A 42 19.17 -5.63 -27.21
C ALA A 42 17.97 -6.45 -27.69
N GLU A 43 17.21 -7.00 -26.74
CA GLU A 43 15.87 -7.50 -27.02
C GLU A 43 14.95 -6.31 -27.33
N VAL A 44 14.27 -6.34 -28.48
CA VAL A 44 13.31 -5.28 -28.84
C VAL A 44 11.90 -5.75 -28.51
N VAL A 45 11.20 -4.97 -27.69
CA VAL A 45 9.80 -5.20 -27.31
C VAL A 45 8.94 -4.10 -27.89
N ASP A 46 8.03 -4.44 -28.81
CA ASP A 46 7.03 -3.51 -29.33
C ASP A 46 5.86 -3.42 -28.37
N ALA A 47 5.64 -2.24 -27.77
CA ALA A 47 4.52 -1.97 -26.88
C ALA A 47 3.18 -1.76 -27.62
N GLN A 48 3.19 -1.75 -28.96
CA GLN A 48 1.98 -1.65 -29.81
C GLN A 48 1.04 -0.48 -29.46
N GLY A 49 1.60 0.64 -28.99
CA GLY A 49 0.84 1.79 -28.52
C GLY A 49 0.29 1.66 -27.09
N GLY A 50 0.68 0.61 -26.38
CA GLY A 50 0.35 0.40 -24.97
C GLY A 50 0.91 1.50 -24.07
N PHE A 51 0.39 1.55 -22.84
CA PHE A 51 0.71 2.58 -21.87
C PHE A 51 1.68 2.03 -20.82
N LEU A 52 2.88 2.61 -20.73
CA LEU A 52 3.95 2.19 -19.84
C LEU A 52 3.96 3.07 -18.58
N LEU A 53 3.87 2.42 -17.44
CA LEU A 53 3.82 3.02 -16.10
C LEU A 53 5.02 2.56 -15.28
N PRO A 54 5.46 3.30 -14.24
CA PRO A 54 6.23 2.71 -13.17
C PRO A 54 5.44 1.56 -12.52
N GLY A 55 6.14 0.56 -12.00
CA GLY A 55 5.51 -0.46 -11.18
C GLY A 55 4.75 0.16 -10.02
N LEU A 56 3.55 -0.38 -9.74
CA LEU A 56 2.68 0.14 -8.69
C LEU A 56 3.24 -0.16 -7.31
N ILE A 57 2.91 0.69 -6.36
CA ILE A 57 3.23 0.56 -4.93
C ILE A 57 1.92 0.47 -4.16
N ASP A 58 1.71 -0.61 -3.44
CA ASP A 58 0.65 -0.72 -2.45
C ASP A 58 1.16 -0.18 -1.11
N SER A 59 0.58 0.92 -0.65
CA SER A 59 1.11 1.65 0.51
C SER A 59 0.60 1.14 1.86
N HIS A 60 -0.18 0.07 1.89
CA HIS A 60 -0.63 -0.58 3.11
C HIS A 60 -1.07 -2.01 2.85
N VAL A 61 -0.32 -2.96 3.37
CA VAL A 61 -0.64 -4.40 3.32
C VAL A 61 -0.17 -5.11 4.59
N HIS A 62 -0.61 -6.38 4.73
CA HIS A 62 -0.08 -7.40 5.63
C HIS A 62 0.35 -8.60 4.78
N THR A 63 1.62 -8.67 4.41
CA THR A 63 2.07 -9.49 3.29
C THR A 63 2.90 -10.71 3.70
N SER A 64 2.98 -11.66 2.77
CA SER A 64 3.80 -12.86 2.83
C SER A 64 4.53 -13.05 1.50
N VAL A 65 5.47 -14.00 1.42
CA VAL A 65 6.17 -14.32 0.17
C VAL A 65 5.19 -14.68 -0.95
N ASP A 66 4.13 -15.43 -0.66
CA ASP A 66 3.12 -15.79 -1.66
C ASP A 66 2.26 -14.58 -2.06
N SER A 67 1.96 -13.70 -1.13
CA SER A 67 1.27 -12.44 -1.39
C SER A 67 2.10 -11.50 -2.26
N LEU A 68 3.41 -11.37 -2.02
CA LEU A 68 4.34 -10.60 -2.87
C LEU A 68 4.39 -11.14 -4.30
N ARG A 69 4.37 -12.47 -4.47
CA ARG A 69 4.28 -13.11 -5.79
C ARG A 69 2.96 -12.79 -6.48
N GLN A 70 1.86 -12.85 -5.73
CA GLN A 70 0.54 -12.49 -6.26
C GLN A 70 0.47 -11.01 -6.64
N ALA A 71 0.95 -10.10 -5.78
CA ALA A 71 0.97 -8.66 -6.02
C ALA A 71 1.69 -8.33 -7.35
N LEU A 72 2.84 -8.95 -7.59
CA LEU A 72 3.61 -8.75 -8.83
C LEU A 72 2.81 -9.12 -10.08
N ARG A 73 1.93 -10.14 -10.03
CA ARG A 73 1.07 -10.53 -11.17
C ARG A 73 0.06 -9.45 -11.58
N PHE A 74 -0.17 -8.46 -10.72
CA PHE A 74 -1.01 -7.30 -10.96
C PHE A 74 -0.22 -6.01 -11.17
N GLY A 75 1.11 -6.09 -11.38
CA GLY A 75 1.95 -4.93 -11.61
C GLY A 75 2.32 -4.14 -10.35
N VAL A 76 1.98 -4.65 -9.17
CA VAL A 76 2.46 -4.11 -7.90
C VAL A 76 3.86 -4.65 -7.67
N THR A 77 4.85 -3.78 -7.77
CA THR A 77 6.27 -4.15 -7.68
C THR A 77 6.87 -3.86 -6.31
N THR A 78 6.12 -3.18 -5.43
CA THR A 78 6.52 -2.88 -4.06
C THR A 78 5.28 -2.88 -3.16
N GLU A 79 5.37 -3.54 -2.02
CA GLU A 79 4.38 -3.52 -0.95
C GLU A 79 4.98 -2.88 0.31
N LEU A 80 4.23 -1.96 0.93
CA LEU A 80 4.56 -1.33 2.21
C LEU A 80 3.80 -2.06 3.32
N GLU A 81 4.48 -2.95 3.98
CA GLU A 81 3.93 -3.85 4.98
C GLU A 81 3.83 -3.12 6.33
N MET A 82 2.62 -3.09 6.92
CA MET A 82 2.31 -2.27 8.09
C MET A 82 2.25 -3.05 9.40
N GLN A 83 2.22 -4.36 9.35
CA GLN A 83 2.27 -5.26 10.50
C GLN A 83 2.66 -6.65 10.03
N GLY A 84 3.89 -7.10 10.27
CA GLY A 84 4.36 -8.41 9.86
C GLY A 84 5.70 -8.75 10.52
N TYR A 85 6.16 -9.95 10.27
CA TYR A 85 7.43 -10.43 10.80
C TYR A 85 8.39 -10.75 9.66
N TRP A 86 9.35 -9.85 9.44
CA TRP A 86 10.36 -9.99 8.41
C TRP A 86 11.77 -9.88 8.99
N THR A 87 12.55 -10.96 8.90
CA THR A 87 13.96 -10.84 9.25
C THR A 87 14.75 -10.07 8.17
N PRO A 88 15.89 -9.48 8.49
CA PRO A 88 16.76 -8.84 7.50
C PRO A 88 17.15 -9.78 6.35
N GLU A 89 17.38 -11.08 6.66
CA GLU A 89 17.71 -12.12 5.69
C GLU A 89 16.55 -12.35 4.72
N GLN A 90 15.34 -12.57 5.23
CA GLN A 90 14.14 -12.75 4.40
C GLN A 90 13.90 -11.56 3.48
N ARG A 91 14.08 -10.32 3.97
CA ARG A 91 13.93 -9.12 3.14
C ARG A 91 15.02 -9.02 2.07
N THR A 92 16.23 -9.47 2.36
CA THR A 92 17.31 -9.55 1.36
C THR A 92 16.97 -10.59 0.29
N GLU A 93 16.49 -11.77 0.66
CA GLU A 93 16.07 -12.82 -0.25
C GLU A 93 14.94 -12.34 -1.17
N VAL A 94 13.91 -11.67 -0.61
CA VAL A 94 12.83 -11.07 -1.39
C VAL A 94 13.37 -9.99 -2.35
N GLY A 95 14.28 -9.14 -1.87
CA GLY A 95 14.88 -8.08 -2.69
C GLY A 95 15.68 -8.60 -3.88
N ASP A 96 16.24 -9.81 -3.76
CA ASP A 96 17.05 -10.47 -4.80
C ASP A 96 16.23 -11.37 -5.75
N ASP A 97 15.00 -11.71 -5.38
CA ASP A 97 14.09 -12.53 -6.20
C ASP A 97 13.22 -11.64 -7.11
N ASP A 98 13.53 -11.62 -8.40
CA ASP A 98 12.77 -10.84 -9.38
C ASP A 98 11.36 -11.40 -9.67
N THR A 99 10.99 -12.57 -9.13
CA THR A 99 9.64 -13.15 -9.22
C THR A 99 8.70 -12.66 -8.11
N LEU A 100 9.18 -11.80 -7.21
CA LEU A 100 8.45 -11.23 -6.09
C LEU A 100 8.39 -9.70 -6.19
N ALA A 101 7.31 -9.09 -5.70
CA ALA A 101 7.33 -7.67 -5.36
C ALA A 101 8.34 -7.42 -4.23
N ASP A 102 8.90 -6.21 -4.16
CA ASP A 102 9.74 -5.79 -3.03
C ASP A 102 8.89 -5.50 -1.80
N VAL A 103 9.47 -5.63 -0.62
CA VAL A 103 8.80 -5.31 0.65
C VAL A 103 9.58 -4.28 1.45
N ARG A 104 8.87 -3.30 2.00
CA ARG A 104 9.32 -2.43 3.08
C ARG A 104 8.40 -2.65 4.26
N SER A 105 8.92 -2.72 5.48
CA SER A 105 8.15 -3.19 6.62
C SER A 105 8.33 -2.31 7.86
N ALA A 106 7.22 -2.06 8.55
CA ALA A 106 7.20 -1.52 9.90
C ALA A 106 7.60 -2.56 10.96
N LEU A 107 7.69 -3.82 10.56
CA LEU A 107 7.72 -4.96 11.47
C LEU A 107 6.49 -4.97 12.39
N ILE A 108 6.64 -5.21 13.70
CA ILE A 108 5.51 -5.24 14.61
C ILE A 108 5.15 -3.83 15.08
N ALA A 109 3.88 -3.48 14.93
CA ALA A 109 3.38 -2.19 15.34
C ALA A 109 3.45 -1.97 16.86
N MET A 110 3.64 -0.73 17.26
CA MET A 110 3.48 -0.28 18.63
C MET A 110 1.98 -0.32 18.98
N MET A 111 1.58 -1.14 19.97
CA MET A 111 0.19 -1.39 20.32
C MET A 111 0.01 -1.61 21.81
N ALA A 112 -1.19 -1.37 22.33
CA ALA A 112 -1.53 -1.69 23.71
C ALA A 112 -1.65 -3.21 23.92
N LYS A 113 -1.37 -3.70 25.12
CA LYS A 113 -1.59 -5.11 25.46
C LYS A 113 -3.07 -5.47 25.31
N GLY A 114 -3.36 -6.44 24.42
CA GLY A 114 -4.74 -6.86 24.12
C GLY A 114 -5.54 -5.84 23.30
N GLY A 115 -4.89 -4.78 22.80
CA GLY A 115 -5.45 -3.85 21.84
C GLY A 115 -5.45 -4.41 20.42
N HIS A 116 -5.95 -3.62 19.47
CA HIS A 116 -5.93 -3.97 18.05
C HIS A 116 -4.49 -4.24 17.55
N PRO A 117 -4.25 -5.29 16.75
CA PRO A 117 -5.20 -6.23 16.13
C PRO A 117 -5.37 -7.58 16.88
N SER A 118 -5.19 -7.63 18.20
CA SER A 118 -5.26 -8.87 18.97
C SER A 118 -6.61 -9.59 18.86
N GLU A 119 -7.72 -8.86 18.66
CA GLU A 119 -9.06 -9.40 18.46
C GLU A 119 -9.18 -10.13 17.12
N LEU A 120 -8.54 -9.61 16.06
CA LEU A 120 -8.53 -10.23 14.74
C LEU A 120 -7.70 -11.52 14.75
N MET A 121 -6.53 -11.49 15.38
CA MET A 121 -5.65 -12.66 15.50
C MET A 121 -6.29 -13.84 16.20
N LYS A 122 -7.13 -13.60 17.20
CA LYS A 122 -7.90 -14.67 17.89
C LYS A 122 -8.87 -15.36 16.94
N ASN A 123 -9.49 -14.61 16.03
CA ASN A 123 -10.45 -15.12 15.05
C ASN A 123 -9.75 -15.83 13.87
N LEU A 124 -8.51 -15.44 13.54
CA LEU A 124 -7.73 -16.06 12.47
C LEU A 124 -7.10 -17.39 12.88
N GLY A 125 -6.86 -17.62 14.18
CA GLY A 125 -6.14 -18.80 14.69
C GLY A 125 -6.71 -20.16 14.27
N GLU A 126 -8.00 -20.23 13.85
CA GLU A 126 -8.62 -21.44 13.30
C GLU A 126 -8.37 -21.59 11.77
N HIS A 127 -7.90 -20.54 11.09
CA HIS A 127 -7.78 -20.47 9.63
C HIS A 127 -6.37 -20.11 9.15
N ASP A 128 -5.44 -19.79 10.06
CA ASP A 128 -4.06 -19.46 9.72
C ASP A 128 -3.22 -20.76 9.65
N PRO A 129 -2.66 -21.10 8.46
CA PRO A 129 -1.78 -22.26 8.33
C PRO A 129 -0.51 -22.16 9.20
N ALA A 130 -0.10 -20.96 9.60
CA ALA A 130 1.04 -20.69 10.46
C ALA A 130 0.68 -20.60 11.95
N ALA A 131 -0.61 -20.73 12.34
CA ALA A 131 -1.04 -20.59 13.74
C ALA A 131 -0.32 -21.56 14.70
N GLY A 132 0.06 -22.75 14.21
CA GLY A 132 0.83 -23.73 14.97
C GLY A 132 2.30 -23.35 15.22
N GLU A 133 2.87 -22.48 14.40
CA GLU A 133 4.27 -22.03 14.56
C GLU A 133 4.42 -20.93 15.61
N HIS A 134 3.30 -20.31 15.99
CA HIS A 134 3.24 -19.20 16.94
C HIS A 134 2.60 -19.56 18.28
N GLU A 135 2.43 -20.85 18.59
CA GLU A 135 1.85 -21.31 19.85
C GLU A 135 2.68 -20.79 21.03
N GLY A 136 2.08 -19.89 21.84
CA GLY A 136 2.76 -19.23 22.96
C GLY A 136 3.46 -17.90 22.64
N TRP A 137 3.53 -17.47 21.37
CA TRP A 137 4.06 -16.17 21.03
C TRP A 137 3.04 -15.07 21.40
N GLN A 138 3.52 -14.02 22.07
CA GLN A 138 2.73 -12.84 22.38
C GLN A 138 3.28 -11.65 21.59
N MET A 139 2.40 -10.93 20.88
CA MET A 139 2.81 -9.70 20.23
C MET A 139 3.39 -8.72 21.24
N PRO A 140 4.56 -8.11 20.93
CA PRO A 140 5.09 -7.04 21.74
C PRO A 140 4.05 -5.93 21.94
N SER A 141 3.95 -5.42 23.15
CA SER A 141 3.00 -4.36 23.49
C SER A 141 3.67 -3.34 24.39
N VAL A 142 3.14 -2.12 24.39
CA VAL A 142 3.65 -1.00 25.17
C VAL A 142 2.56 -0.43 26.07
N GLY A 143 2.91 -0.02 27.28
CA GLY A 143 2.01 0.60 28.25
C GLY A 143 2.61 1.84 28.90
N THR A 144 3.89 2.13 28.65
CA THR A 144 4.58 3.29 29.21
C THR A 144 5.47 3.99 28.17
N PRO A 145 5.79 5.28 28.35
CA PRO A 145 6.71 6.00 27.47
C PRO A 145 8.08 5.33 27.29
N ASP A 146 8.62 4.73 28.34
CA ASP A 146 9.93 4.04 28.27
C ASP A 146 9.84 2.75 27.48
N GLU A 147 8.74 1.99 27.61
CA GLU A 147 8.48 0.79 26.78
C GLU A 147 8.30 1.16 25.31
N ALA A 148 7.62 2.30 25.00
CA ALA A 148 7.47 2.78 23.64
C ALA A 148 8.83 3.13 23.00
N ARG A 149 9.70 3.85 23.71
CA ARG A 149 11.08 4.13 23.24
C ARG A 149 11.87 2.84 23.01
N ALA A 150 11.81 1.91 23.97
CA ALA A 150 12.50 0.62 23.85
C ALA A 150 12.00 -0.21 22.66
N HIS A 151 10.68 -0.22 22.41
CA HIS A 151 10.07 -0.86 21.25
C HIS A 151 10.62 -0.26 19.95
N VAL A 152 10.59 1.06 19.81
CA VAL A 152 11.08 1.75 18.61
C VAL A 152 12.57 1.45 18.38
N GLN A 153 13.41 1.49 19.43
CA GLN A 153 14.85 1.17 19.33
C GLN A 153 15.05 -0.27 18.84
N ALA A 154 14.35 -1.24 19.45
CA ALA A 154 14.47 -2.64 19.09
C ALA A 154 14.08 -2.90 17.62
N PHE A 155 13.00 -2.28 17.14
CA PHE A 155 12.56 -2.47 15.75
C PHE A 155 13.42 -1.69 14.74
N ALA A 156 13.96 -0.53 15.12
CA ALA A 156 14.97 0.17 14.32
C ALA A 156 16.25 -0.69 14.17
N GLU A 157 16.73 -1.31 15.25
CA GLU A 157 17.87 -2.23 15.22
C GLU A 157 17.58 -3.50 14.40
N ALA A 158 16.35 -4.01 14.44
CA ALA A 158 15.88 -5.11 13.59
C ALA A 158 15.70 -4.69 12.12
N GLY A 159 15.91 -3.41 11.78
CA GLY A 159 15.88 -2.87 10.43
C GLY A 159 14.49 -2.51 9.93
N ALA A 160 13.55 -2.10 10.78
CA ALA A 160 12.29 -1.53 10.33
C ALA A 160 12.53 -0.32 9.40
N ASP A 161 11.79 -0.25 8.31
CA ASP A 161 11.90 0.87 7.35
C ASP A 161 11.17 2.12 7.86
N TYR A 162 10.17 1.93 8.72
CA TYR A 162 9.36 2.95 9.42
C TYR A 162 8.68 2.31 10.63
N ILE A 163 8.06 3.11 11.48
CA ILE A 163 7.33 2.63 12.67
C ILE A 163 5.82 2.71 12.41
N LYS A 164 5.09 1.70 12.85
CA LYS A 164 3.62 1.68 12.88
C LYS A 164 3.13 1.83 14.31
N VAL A 165 2.05 2.59 14.50
CA VAL A 165 1.34 2.68 15.79
C VAL A 165 -0.15 2.39 15.61
N MET A 166 -0.76 1.67 16.55
CA MET A 166 -2.18 1.33 16.57
C MET A 166 -2.93 2.25 17.54
N ILE A 167 -3.85 3.06 17.00
CA ILE A 167 -4.74 3.95 17.76
C ILE A 167 -6.17 3.52 17.42
N GLU A 168 -6.67 2.48 18.11
CA GLU A 168 -7.96 1.85 17.81
C GLU A 168 -8.68 1.40 19.08
N GLU A 169 -9.89 1.90 19.27
CA GLU A 169 -10.75 1.52 20.41
C GLU A 169 -11.80 0.45 20.05
N GLY A 170 -11.89 0.04 18.78
CA GLY A 170 -12.62 -1.12 18.28
C GLY A 170 -14.05 -0.89 17.82
N THR A 171 -14.66 0.28 18.00
CA THR A 171 -16.07 0.50 17.60
C THR A 171 -16.27 0.24 16.10
N THR A 172 -15.40 0.73 15.24
CA THR A 172 -15.48 0.53 13.79
C THR A 172 -15.08 -0.88 13.36
N MET A 173 -14.33 -1.58 14.21
CA MET A 173 -13.93 -2.97 14.01
C MET A 173 -14.95 -3.98 14.58
N GLY A 174 -16.07 -3.50 15.18
CA GLY A 174 -17.08 -4.36 15.78
C GLY A 174 -16.72 -4.89 17.19
N HIS A 175 -15.66 -4.39 17.79
CA HIS A 175 -15.13 -4.78 19.10
C HIS A 175 -14.91 -3.56 20.03
N PRO A 176 -15.95 -2.78 20.38
CA PRO A 176 -15.79 -1.55 21.16
C PRO A 176 -15.15 -1.79 22.53
N GLY A 177 -14.28 -0.88 22.94
CA GLY A 177 -13.61 -0.94 24.25
C GLY A 177 -12.29 -1.70 24.26
N LEU A 178 -11.63 -1.84 23.10
CA LEU A 178 -10.26 -2.36 23.05
C LEU A 178 -9.30 -1.45 23.82
N PRO A 179 -8.28 -2.02 24.51
CA PRO A 179 -7.23 -1.25 25.14
C PRO A 179 -6.48 -0.38 24.14
N MET A 180 -6.21 0.86 24.50
CA MET A 180 -5.44 1.82 23.70
C MET A 180 -4.14 2.21 24.40
N ILE A 181 -3.15 2.60 23.63
CA ILE A 181 -1.94 3.27 24.14
C ILE A 181 -2.35 4.67 24.59
N ASP A 182 -1.86 5.12 25.75
CA ASP A 182 -2.09 6.49 26.18
C ASP A 182 -1.33 7.52 25.31
N PRO A 183 -1.84 8.78 25.20
CA PRO A 183 -1.26 9.78 24.30
C PRO A 183 0.22 10.06 24.57
N LYS A 184 0.67 10.09 25.82
CA LYS A 184 2.08 10.38 26.17
C LYS A 184 3.01 9.23 25.76
N THR A 185 2.50 8.01 25.82
CA THR A 185 3.24 6.83 25.37
C THR A 185 3.38 6.81 23.84
N ILE A 186 2.34 7.25 23.11
CA ILE A 186 2.41 7.41 21.64
C ILE A 186 3.43 8.51 21.30
N GLU A 187 3.32 9.69 21.90
CA GLU A 187 4.24 10.83 21.72
C GLU A 187 5.71 10.40 21.94
N ALA A 188 5.97 9.66 23.03
CA ALA A 188 7.33 9.17 23.33
C ALA A 188 7.89 8.21 22.28
N GLY A 189 7.03 7.37 21.68
CA GLY A 189 7.41 6.48 20.56
C GLY A 189 7.66 7.27 19.28
N VAL A 190 6.84 8.26 18.97
CA VAL A 190 7.01 9.16 17.81
C VAL A 190 8.31 9.95 17.91
N ASP A 191 8.56 10.59 19.07
CA ASP A 191 9.79 11.32 19.32
C ASP A 191 11.05 10.47 19.13
N GLU A 192 11.01 9.23 19.63
CA GLU A 192 12.13 8.30 19.50
C GLU A 192 12.34 7.85 18.05
N ALA A 193 11.26 7.58 17.31
CA ALA A 193 11.32 7.25 15.89
C ALA A 193 11.96 8.41 15.09
N HIS A 194 11.51 9.64 15.31
CA HIS A 194 12.06 10.82 14.67
C HIS A 194 13.53 11.05 15.04
N ARG A 195 13.91 10.81 16.30
CA ARG A 195 15.31 10.87 16.74
C ARG A 195 16.21 9.88 15.99
N LEU A 196 15.65 8.73 15.59
CA LEU A 196 16.32 7.70 14.80
C LEU A 196 16.20 7.92 13.28
N GLY A 197 15.50 8.97 12.84
CA GLY A 197 15.27 9.28 11.41
C GLY A 197 14.21 8.40 10.74
N LEU A 198 13.37 7.72 11.53
CA LEU A 198 12.27 6.88 11.05
C LEU A 198 10.96 7.66 11.04
N LYS A 199 10.14 7.41 10.02
CA LYS A 199 8.76 7.90 9.95
C LYS A 199 7.84 7.07 10.82
N VAL A 200 6.74 7.69 11.29
CA VAL A 200 5.67 7.01 12.03
C VAL A 200 4.37 7.07 11.24
N VAL A 201 3.74 5.92 11.05
CA VAL A 201 2.44 5.78 10.38
C VAL A 201 1.42 5.23 11.38
N ALA A 202 0.30 5.93 11.55
CA ALA A 202 -0.73 5.55 12.51
C ALA A 202 -1.91 4.82 11.85
N HIS A 203 -2.35 3.71 12.42
CA HIS A 203 -3.69 3.18 12.26
C HIS A 203 -4.64 4.05 13.08
N ALA A 204 -5.61 4.72 12.43
CA ALA A 204 -6.56 5.62 13.06
C ALA A 204 -7.83 5.72 12.21
N ILE A 205 -8.80 4.82 12.44
CA ILE A 205 -10.02 4.74 11.61
C ILE A 205 -11.24 5.46 12.20
N THR A 206 -11.02 6.28 13.25
CA THR A 206 -12.00 7.24 13.75
C THR A 206 -11.40 8.65 13.74
N LEU A 207 -12.23 9.70 13.65
CA LEU A 207 -11.76 11.08 13.73
C LEU A 207 -11.07 11.37 15.06
N ALA A 208 -11.53 10.78 16.14
CA ALA A 208 -10.90 10.95 17.47
C ALA A 208 -9.48 10.36 17.48
N ALA A 209 -9.28 9.17 16.94
CA ALA A 209 -7.96 8.54 16.78
C ALA A 209 -7.05 9.35 15.85
N THR A 210 -7.61 9.87 14.75
CA THR A 210 -6.86 10.75 13.82
C THR A 210 -6.34 12.00 14.52
N ARG A 211 -7.16 12.67 15.34
CA ARG A 211 -6.71 13.83 16.12
C ARG A 211 -5.63 13.45 17.12
N GLN A 212 -5.75 12.31 17.78
CA GLN A 212 -4.71 11.81 18.70
C GLN A 212 -3.40 11.51 17.96
N ALA A 213 -3.46 10.96 16.74
CA ALA A 213 -2.29 10.74 15.89
C ALA A 213 -1.62 12.07 15.50
N LEU A 214 -2.41 13.07 15.11
CA LEU A 214 -1.92 14.42 14.80
C LEU A 214 -1.25 15.07 16.00
N ASP A 215 -1.89 15.01 17.18
CA ASP A 215 -1.35 15.58 18.41
C ASP A 215 -0.01 14.94 18.81
N ALA A 216 0.17 13.65 18.49
CA ALA A 216 1.42 12.92 18.71
C ALA A 216 2.50 13.18 17.65
N GLY A 217 2.18 13.88 16.56
CA GLY A 217 3.15 14.27 15.52
C GLY A 217 3.52 13.17 14.54
N VAL A 218 2.61 12.24 14.21
CA VAL A 218 2.87 11.19 13.20
C VAL A 218 3.08 11.77 11.80
N ASP A 219 3.84 11.08 10.95
CA ASP A 219 4.11 11.49 9.56
C ASP A 219 3.00 11.09 8.58
N GLY A 220 2.23 10.05 8.90
CA GLY A 220 1.21 9.53 8.01
C GLY A 220 0.10 8.76 8.70
N LEU A 221 -1.03 8.64 8.01
CA LEU A 221 -2.17 7.81 8.41
C LEU A 221 -2.27 6.60 7.48
N ALA A 222 -2.41 5.43 8.09
CA ALA A 222 -2.56 4.15 7.39
C ALA A 222 -4.02 3.82 7.06
N HIS A 223 -4.96 4.62 7.51
CA HIS A 223 -6.36 4.64 7.12
C HIS A 223 -6.89 6.07 7.21
N LEU A 224 -7.98 6.33 6.51
CA LEU A 224 -8.81 7.49 6.77
C LEU A 224 -9.95 7.06 7.71
N PHE A 225 -10.36 7.95 8.62
CA PHE A 225 -11.50 7.68 9.51
C PHE A 225 -12.80 7.46 8.73
N VAL A 226 -13.64 6.57 9.25
CA VAL A 226 -14.87 6.10 8.58
C VAL A 226 -16.14 6.47 9.34
N ASP A 227 -16.01 6.97 10.58
CA ASP A 227 -17.10 7.26 11.49
C ASP A 227 -17.85 8.54 11.13
N GLN A 228 -17.23 9.46 10.40
CA GLN A 228 -17.85 10.71 9.98
C GLN A 228 -17.14 11.32 8.75
N ARG A 229 -17.70 12.39 8.21
CA ARG A 229 -17.07 13.20 7.18
C ARG A 229 -16.00 14.13 7.80
N ALA A 230 -14.90 14.37 7.08
CA ALA A 230 -13.90 15.36 7.47
C ALA A 230 -14.51 16.75 7.54
N ASP A 231 -14.27 17.45 8.63
CA ASP A 231 -14.50 18.87 8.75
C ASP A 231 -13.25 19.67 8.30
N ASP A 232 -13.44 20.97 8.04
CA ASP A 232 -12.36 21.84 7.57
C ASP A 232 -11.17 21.85 8.55
N SER A 233 -11.44 21.74 9.86
CA SER A 233 -10.39 21.80 10.88
C SER A 233 -9.42 20.63 10.84
N VAL A 234 -9.91 19.39 10.57
CA VAL A 234 -9.03 18.23 10.44
C VAL A 234 -8.30 18.23 9.09
N VAL A 235 -8.96 18.71 8.03
CA VAL A 235 -8.32 18.85 6.70
C VAL A 235 -7.16 19.84 6.79
N GLU A 236 -7.36 21.01 7.41
CA GLU A 236 -6.32 22.01 7.64
C GLU A 236 -5.20 21.45 8.51
N ALA A 237 -5.52 20.75 9.61
CA ALA A 237 -4.53 20.18 10.50
C ALA A 237 -3.63 19.14 9.79
N LEU A 238 -4.21 18.25 8.97
CA LEU A 238 -3.45 17.25 8.19
C LEU A 238 -2.54 17.94 7.16
N ARG A 239 -3.03 18.96 6.47
CA ARG A 239 -2.25 19.74 5.50
C ARG A 239 -1.08 20.47 6.20
N ASP A 240 -1.38 21.21 7.27
CA ASP A 240 -0.41 22.08 7.93
C ASP A 240 0.69 21.29 8.66
N ALA A 241 0.37 20.08 9.11
CA ALA A 241 1.33 19.14 9.68
C ALA A 241 2.09 18.32 8.61
N ASP A 242 1.80 18.51 7.31
CA ASP A 242 2.38 17.74 6.19
C ASP A 242 2.19 16.21 6.33
N VAL A 243 1.09 15.77 6.97
CA VAL A 243 0.75 14.37 7.18
C VAL A 243 0.16 13.78 5.88
N PHE A 244 0.75 12.70 5.36
CA PHE A 244 0.18 11.97 4.23
C PHE A 244 -0.92 11.00 4.70
N VAL A 245 -1.84 10.64 3.80
CA VAL A 245 -2.94 9.73 4.11
C VAL A 245 -3.00 8.60 3.09
N THR A 246 -2.99 7.35 3.58
CA THR A 246 -3.33 6.16 2.80
C THR A 246 -4.77 5.79 3.14
N PRO A 247 -5.79 6.21 2.37
CA PRO A 247 -7.19 6.13 2.82
C PRO A 247 -7.72 4.71 2.93
N CYS A 248 -7.15 3.74 2.22
CA CYS A 248 -7.58 2.34 2.20
C CYS A 248 -9.09 2.21 1.99
N MET A 249 -9.60 2.86 0.93
CA MET A 249 -11.05 2.91 0.68
C MET A 249 -11.64 1.55 0.36
N THR A 250 -10.85 0.63 -0.20
CA THR A 250 -11.23 -0.77 -0.45
C THR A 250 -11.61 -1.45 0.86
N VAL A 251 -10.75 -1.43 1.89
CA VAL A 251 -11.08 -2.01 3.19
C VAL A 251 -12.15 -1.20 3.91
N SER A 252 -12.14 0.14 3.81
CA SER A 252 -13.20 0.98 4.40
C SER A 252 -14.59 0.60 3.87
N SER A 253 -14.70 0.28 2.57
CA SER A 253 -15.95 -0.20 1.98
C SER A 253 -16.34 -1.59 2.51
N SER A 254 -15.36 -2.45 2.74
CA SER A 254 -15.54 -3.79 3.31
C SER A 254 -16.01 -3.74 4.77
N LEU A 255 -15.48 -2.82 5.61
CA LEU A 255 -15.99 -2.59 6.96
C LEU A 255 -17.49 -2.25 6.95
N MET A 256 -17.96 -1.54 5.91
CA MET A 256 -19.38 -1.17 5.72
C MET A 256 -20.20 -2.25 4.98
N GLY A 257 -19.71 -3.50 4.91
CA GLY A 257 -20.42 -4.63 4.34
C GLY A 257 -20.44 -4.71 2.81
N ARG A 258 -19.63 -3.90 2.12
CA ARG A 258 -19.52 -3.97 0.66
C ARG A 258 -18.47 -5.01 0.28
N THR A 259 -18.77 -5.78 -0.75
CA THR A 259 -17.85 -6.76 -1.32
C THR A 259 -17.14 -6.19 -2.56
N ALA A 260 -16.03 -6.79 -2.93
CA ALA A 260 -15.35 -6.55 -4.20
C ALA A 260 -15.67 -7.65 -5.24
N ALA A 261 -16.91 -8.18 -5.22
CA ALA A 261 -17.34 -9.23 -6.13
C ALA A 261 -17.15 -8.85 -7.61
N HIS A 262 -17.24 -7.55 -7.95
CA HIS A 262 -16.97 -7.06 -9.30
C HIS A 262 -15.55 -7.35 -9.78
N LEU A 263 -14.54 -7.34 -8.87
CA LEU A 263 -13.18 -7.78 -9.20
C LEU A 263 -13.11 -9.30 -9.36
N ALA A 264 -13.77 -10.05 -8.46
CA ALA A 264 -13.78 -11.51 -8.55
C ALA A 264 -14.49 -12.04 -9.81
N ASP A 265 -15.37 -11.25 -10.41
CA ASP A 265 -16.13 -11.58 -11.62
C ASP A 265 -15.46 -11.00 -12.90
N ASP A 266 -14.43 -10.16 -12.76
CA ASP A 266 -13.62 -9.66 -13.89
C ASP A 266 -12.63 -10.74 -14.35
N PRO A 267 -12.66 -11.19 -15.61
CA PRO A 267 -11.75 -12.21 -16.12
C PRO A 267 -10.27 -11.85 -15.96
N ARG A 268 -9.92 -10.54 -16.06
CA ARG A 268 -8.55 -10.04 -15.89
C ARG A 268 -8.01 -10.29 -14.48
N VAL A 269 -8.90 -10.41 -13.50
CA VAL A 269 -8.60 -10.70 -12.09
C VAL A 269 -8.78 -12.18 -11.80
N ALA A 270 -9.91 -12.77 -12.21
CA ALA A 270 -10.26 -14.16 -11.90
C ALA A 270 -9.21 -15.15 -12.41
N ASP A 271 -8.64 -14.91 -13.59
CA ASP A 271 -7.62 -15.79 -14.19
C ASP A 271 -6.25 -15.70 -13.48
N ARG A 272 -6.07 -14.72 -12.60
CA ARG A 272 -4.80 -14.44 -11.89
C ARG A 272 -4.85 -14.81 -10.41
N LEU A 273 -6.04 -14.95 -9.82
CA LEU A 273 -6.23 -15.27 -8.41
C LEU A 273 -6.59 -16.73 -8.18
N SER A 274 -6.21 -17.26 -7.01
CA SER A 274 -6.69 -18.54 -6.52
C SER A 274 -8.14 -18.43 -6.00
N GLN A 275 -8.85 -19.57 -5.92
CA GLN A 275 -10.22 -19.60 -5.43
C GLN A 275 -10.39 -18.98 -4.03
N PRO A 276 -9.50 -19.23 -3.02
CA PRO A 276 -9.60 -18.57 -1.72
C PRO A 276 -9.58 -17.03 -1.80
N TRP A 277 -8.77 -16.45 -2.68
CA TRP A 277 -8.75 -15.01 -2.89
C TRP A 277 -10.00 -14.49 -3.60
N LEU A 278 -10.55 -15.23 -4.56
CA LEU A 278 -11.83 -14.89 -5.21
C LEU A 278 -12.98 -14.93 -4.19
N ASP A 279 -12.98 -15.92 -3.29
CA ASP A 279 -13.97 -15.99 -2.22
C ASP A 279 -13.81 -14.86 -1.20
N THR A 280 -12.56 -14.45 -0.93
CA THR A 280 -12.25 -13.29 -0.09
C THR A 280 -12.80 -12.00 -0.70
N LEU A 281 -12.62 -11.76 -2.01
CA LEU A 281 -13.19 -10.61 -2.70
C LEU A 281 -14.73 -10.58 -2.67
N ARG A 282 -15.38 -11.76 -2.60
CA ARG A 282 -16.84 -11.89 -2.44
C ARG A 282 -17.31 -11.75 -0.98
N GLY A 283 -16.39 -11.77 -0.03
CA GLY A 283 -16.63 -11.52 1.39
C GLY A 283 -16.56 -10.04 1.76
N SER A 284 -16.75 -9.75 3.05
CA SER A 284 -16.52 -8.43 3.64
C SER A 284 -16.35 -8.55 5.15
N PHE A 285 -15.68 -7.58 5.76
CA PHE A 285 -15.62 -7.46 7.24
C PHE A 285 -17.00 -7.24 7.85
N ASN A 286 -17.78 -6.33 7.24
CA ASN A 286 -19.13 -5.97 7.73
C ASN A 286 -19.19 -5.63 9.24
N SER A 287 -18.11 -5.06 9.76
CA SER A 287 -17.96 -4.70 11.18
C SER A 287 -18.61 -3.36 11.52
N TYR A 288 -18.78 -2.48 10.50
CA TYR A 288 -19.37 -1.15 10.65
C TYR A 288 -20.45 -0.86 9.58
N PRO A 289 -21.51 -1.71 9.46
CA PRO A 289 -22.52 -1.60 8.39
C PRO A 289 -23.36 -0.31 8.44
N GLN A 290 -23.40 0.38 9.60
CA GLN A 290 -24.05 1.69 9.77
C GLN A 290 -23.23 2.84 9.21
N GLY A 291 -21.98 2.64 8.81
CA GLY A 291 -21.12 3.66 8.22
C GLY A 291 -21.66 4.18 6.88
N THR A 292 -21.24 5.38 6.52
CA THR A 292 -21.64 6.02 5.27
C THR A 292 -20.43 6.18 4.36
N PHE A 293 -20.25 5.27 3.40
CA PHE A 293 -19.09 5.29 2.51
C PHE A 293 -18.92 6.60 1.73
N GLN A 294 -20.02 7.32 1.47
CA GLN A 294 -19.95 8.67 0.85
C GLN A 294 -19.17 9.66 1.72
N HIS A 295 -19.19 9.54 3.05
CA HIS A 295 -18.38 10.37 3.94
C HIS A 295 -16.88 10.15 3.71
N VAL A 296 -16.45 8.90 3.45
CA VAL A 296 -15.05 8.59 3.13
C VAL A 296 -14.66 9.24 1.80
N LEU A 297 -15.49 9.08 0.75
CA LEU A 297 -15.25 9.70 -0.55
C LEU A 297 -15.17 11.23 -0.46
N ASP A 298 -16.10 11.86 0.27
CA ASP A 298 -16.13 13.32 0.46
C ASP A 298 -14.91 13.81 1.23
N SER A 299 -14.44 13.03 2.21
CA SER A 299 -13.24 13.34 2.99
C SER A 299 -11.97 13.25 2.14
N VAL A 300 -11.84 12.20 1.32
CA VAL A 300 -10.72 12.05 0.36
C VAL A 300 -10.72 13.21 -0.63
N ALA A 301 -11.90 13.62 -1.16
CA ALA A 301 -12.01 14.77 -2.03
C ALA A 301 -11.55 16.07 -1.36
N ALA A 302 -11.94 16.31 -0.10
CA ALA A 302 -11.55 17.49 0.65
C ALA A 302 -10.03 17.52 0.92
N LEU A 303 -9.44 16.40 1.31
CA LEU A 303 -7.99 16.26 1.52
C LEU A 303 -7.21 16.50 0.22
N HIS A 304 -7.67 15.92 -0.89
CA HIS A 304 -7.06 16.15 -2.21
C HIS A 304 -7.12 17.62 -2.62
N ALA A 305 -8.28 18.27 -2.45
CA ALA A 305 -8.47 19.69 -2.77
C ALA A 305 -7.58 20.59 -1.90
N ALA A 306 -7.30 20.20 -0.66
CA ALA A 306 -6.41 20.91 0.25
C ALA A 306 -4.91 20.66 -0.04
N GLY A 307 -4.56 19.74 -0.95
CA GLY A 307 -3.19 19.41 -1.30
C GLY A 307 -2.51 18.41 -0.37
N VAL A 308 -3.27 17.67 0.44
CA VAL A 308 -2.74 16.57 1.25
C VAL A 308 -2.31 15.43 0.31
N ASP A 309 -1.11 14.89 0.53
CA ASP A 309 -0.65 13.72 -0.23
C ASP A 309 -1.49 12.48 0.10
N LEU A 310 -2.13 11.93 -0.92
CA LEU A 310 -2.90 10.69 -0.84
C LEU A 310 -2.09 9.55 -1.47
N LEU A 311 -2.04 8.40 -0.80
CA LEU A 311 -1.35 7.20 -1.24
C LEU A 311 -2.39 6.09 -1.47
N ALA A 312 -2.21 5.30 -2.53
CA ALA A 312 -3.03 4.10 -2.73
C ALA A 312 -2.53 2.97 -1.82
N GLY A 313 -3.43 2.38 -1.06
CA GLY A 313 -3.16 1.24 -0.19
C GLY A 313 -4.43 0.44 0.07
N THR A 314 -4.31 -0.87 0.24
CA THR A 314 -5.47 -1.78 0.22
C THR A 314 -5.82 -2.39 1.56
N ASP A 315 -4.85 -2.52 2.46
CA ASP A 315 -4.95 -3.33 3.68
C ASP A 315 -5.21 -4.82 3.38
N ALA A 316 -4.73 -5.29 2.22
CA ALA A 316 -4.80 -6.71 1.89
C ALA A 316 -3.96 -7.54 2.88
N SER A 317 -4.53 -8.69 3.31
CA SER A 317 -3.93 -9.50 4.37
C SER A 317 -3.97 -10.99 4.01
N VAL A 318 -4.95 -11.74 4.45
CA VAL A 318 -5.07 -13.19 4.29
C VAL A 318 -6.32 -13.57 3.48
N PRO A 319 -6.32 -14.70 2.76
CA PRO A 319 -7.46 -15.11 1.93
C PRO A 319 -8.59 -15.74 2.77
N VAL A 320 -9.21 -14.93 3.63
CA VAL A 320 -10.31 -15.34 4.50
C VAL A 320 -11.53 -14.47 4.24
N PRO A 321 -12.70 -15.02 3.85
CA PRO A 321 -13.89 -14.25 3.48
C PRO A 321 -14.43 -13.31 4.55
N SER A 322 -14.27 -13.63 5.85
CA SER A 322 -14.65 -12.76 6.95
C SER A 322 -13.74 -11.53 7.14
N HIS A 323 -12.57 -11.53 6.49
CA HIS A 323 -11.63 -10.42 6.37
C HIS A 323 -11.55 -9.99 4.90
N GLY A 324 -12.70 -10.04 4.21
CA GLY A 324 -12.81 -9.98 2.77
C GLY A 324 -12.96 -8.58 2.19
N GLY A 325 -13.21 -8.59 0.88
CA GLY A 325 -13.33 -7.39 0.05
C GLY A 325 -12.00 -6.87 -0.48
N VAL A 326 -10.86 -7.50 -0.11
CA VAL A 326 -9.52 -7.09 -0.56
C VAL A 326 -8.66 -8.30 -0.94
N ALA A 327 -7.73 -8.11 -1.88
CA ALA A 327 -6.75 -9.12 -2.30
C ALA A 327 -5.47 -8.42 -2.79
N HIS A 328 -4.31 -8.99 -2.45
CA HIS A 328 -3.01 -8.47 -2.87
C HIS A 328 -2.93 -8.26 -4.38
N GLY A 329 -2.44 -7.11 -4.78
CA GLY A 329 -2.30 -6.68 -6.16
C GLY A 329 -3.61 -6.24 -6.80
N ALA A 330 -4.64 -7.10 -6.83
CA ALA A 330 -5.92 -6.83 -7.50
C ALA A 330 -6.63 -5.59 -6.92
N SER A 331 -6.64 -5.45 -5.60
CA SER A 331 -7.34 -4.35 -4.92
C SER A 331 -6.69 -2.99 -5.10
N VAL A 332 -5.42 -2.91 -5.50
CA VAL A 332 -4.79 -1.61 -5.84
C VAL A 332 -5.52 -0.95 -7.01
N HIS A 333 -5.96 -1.74 -8.00
CA HIS A 333 -6.70 -1.22 -9.16
C HIS A 333 -8.09 -0.70 -8.77
N ASP A 334 -8.74 -1.34 -7.78
CA ASP A 334 -10.01 -0.84 -7.23
C ASP A 334 -9.79 0.42 -6.37
N GLU A 335 -8.72 0.47 -5.57
CA GLU A 335 -8.34 1.67 -4.82
C GLU A 335 -8.09 2.85 -5.76
N LEU A 336 -7.40 2.64 -6.89
CA LEU A 336 -7.23 3.66 -7.93
C LEU A 336 -8.58 4.14 -8.50
N ALA A 337 -9.51 3.22 -8.76
CA ALA A 337 -10.85 3.56 -9.22
C ALA A 337 -11.65 4.34 -8.17
N LEU A 338 -11.51 3.99 -6.89
CA LEU A 338 -12.13 4.70 -5.77
C LEU A 338 -11.53 6.10 -5.57
N LEU A 339 -10.23 6.28 -5.74
CA LEU A 339 -9.58 7.60 -5.73
C LEU A 339 -10.14 8.50 -6.84
N VAL A 340 -10.29 7.96 -8.06
CA VAL A 340 -10.92 8.70 -9.16
C VAL A 340 -12.38 9.02 -8.86
N ARG A 341 -13.13 8.07 -8.31
CA ARG A 341 -14.52 8.28 -7.86
C ARG A 341 -14.63 9.35 -6.77
N ALA A 342 -13.62 9.47 -5.90
CA ALA A 342 -13.53 10.52 -4.89
C ALA A 342 -13.14 11.89 -5.46
N GLY A 343 -12.84 12.00 -6.77
CA GLY A 343 -12.60 13.26 -7.46
C GLY A 343 -11.15 13.52 -7.86
N LEU A 344 -10.23 12.57 -7.63
CA LEU A 344 -8.89 12.68 -8.18
C LEU A 344 -8.92 12.51 -9.70
N SER A 345 -8.06 13.21 -10.42
CA SER A 345 -7.82 12.87 -11.82
C SER A 345 -7.16 11.49 -11.93
N PRO A 346 -7.34 10.74 -13.04
CA PRO A 346 -6.61 9.48 -13.23
C PRO A 346 -5.09 9.64 -13.07
N ARG A 347 -4.53 10.75 -13.52
CA ARG A 347 -3.12 11.10 -13.31
C ARG A 347 -2.75 11.18 -11.82
N ALA A 348 -3.57 11.83 -10.99
CA ALA A 348 -3.33 11.96 -9.56
C ALA A 348 -3.46 10.59 -8.86
N ALA A 349 -4.43 9.77 -9.27
CA ALA A 349 -4.60 8.42 -8.76
C ALA A 349 -3.38 7.52 -9.08
N LEU A 350 -2.87 7.57 -10.32
CA LEU A 350 -1.65 6.85 -10.71
C LEU A 350 -0.43 7.34 -9.91
N ALA A 351 -0.30 8.64 -9.68
CA ALA A 351 0.77 9.19 -8.84
C ALA A 351 0.65 8.70 -7.39
N ALA A 352 -0.56 8.53 -6.86
CA ALA A 352 -0.83 7.98 -5.53
C ALA A 352 -0.40 6.50 -5.36
N ALA A 353 -0.22 5.76 -6.46
CA ALA A 353 0.31 4.39 -6.46
C ALA A 353 1.74 4.30 -7.02
N THR A 354 2.45 5.39 -7.25
CA THR A 354 3.79 5.38 -7.86
C THR A 354 4.71 6.41 -7.20
N SER A 355 4.75 7.63 -7.70
CA SER A 355 5.73 8.64 -7.27
C SER A 355 5.46 9.21 -5.89
N VAL A 356 4.21 9.31 -5.45
CA VAL A 356 3.87 9.86 -4.13
C VAL A 356 4.34 8.93 -3.00
N PRO A 357 3.98 7.62 -2.97
CA PRO A 357 4.50 6.72 -1.95
C PRO A 357 6.03 6.58 -2.02
N ALA A 358 6.62 6.51 -3.21
CA ALA A 358 8.07 6.46 -3.35
C ALA A 358 8.75 7.67 -2.66
N ARG A 359 8.22 8.87 -2.85
CA ARG A 359 8.72 10.08 -2.21
C ARG A 359 8.49 10.08 -0.70
N ARG A 360 7.27 9.74 -0.25
CA ARG A 360 6.91 9.77 1.18
C ARG A 360 7.69 8.75 2.01
N PHE A 361 7.99 7.59 1.45
CA PHE A 361 8.78 6.53 2.12
C PHE A 361 10.26 6.53 1.75
N GLY A 362 10.76 7.56 1.05
CA GLY A 362 12.19 7.71 0.74
C GLY A 362 12.74 6.66 -0.24
N LEU A 363 11.87 6.06 -1.07
CA LEU A 363 12.25 5.07 -2.08
C LEU A 363 12.78 5.78 -3.34
N GLY A 364 13.96 6.37 -3.26
CA GLY A 364 14.53 7.22 -4.30
C GLY A 364 14.91 6.50 -5.59
N ASP A 365 14.85 5.17 -5.60
CA ASP A 365 15.23 4.32 -6.72
C ASP A 365 14.05 3.90 -7.62
N ARG A 366 12.80 4.20 -7.26
CA ARG A 366 11.57 3.70 -7.92
C ARG A 366 10.42 4.72 -7.93
N GLY A 367 9.24 4.29 -8.40
CA GLY A 367 8.03 5.11 -8.48
C GLY A 367 8.03 6.12 -9.62
N ARG A 368 9.13 6.19 -10.39
CA ARG A 368 9.25 7.01 -11.59
C ARG A 368 10.00 6.28 -12.70
N ILE A 369 9.71 6.67 -13.96
CA ILE A 369 10.50 6.25 -15.14
C ILE A 369 11.49 7.35 -15.46
N ALA A 370 12.76 7.13 -15.09
CA ALA A 370 13.87 8.05 -15.42
C ALA A 370 15.19 7.27 -15.46
N PRO A 371 16.19 7.75 -16.24
CA PRO A 371 17.51 7.12 -16.27
C PRO A 371 18.11 6.99 -14.86
N GLY A 372 18.69 5.82 -14.58
CA GLY A 372 19.28 5.46 -13.27
C GLY A 372 18.29 4.86 -12.26
N LEU A 373 16.99 4.95 -12.47
CA LEU A 373 15.98 4.34 -11.58
C LEU A 373 15.72 2.88 -11.96
N ARG A 374 15.23 2.12 -10.99
CA ARG A 374 14.88 0.70 -11.17
C ARG A 374 13.89 0.52 -12.31
N ALA A 375 14.14 -0.50 -13.09
CA ALA A 375 13.26 -0.91 -14.17
C ALA A 375 12.12 -1.80 -13.64
N ASP A 376 11.36 -1.27 -12.68
CA ASP A 376 10.09 -1.83 -12.21
C ASP A 376 8.98 -1.15 -13.02
N LEU A 377 8.36 -1.88 -13.94
CA LEU A 377 7.47 -1.31 -14.95
C LEU A 377 6.21 -2.15 -15.15
N LEU A 378 5.13 -1.48 -15.51
CA LEU A 378 3.85 -2.05 -15.89
C LEU A 378 3.47 -1.53 -17.28
N LEU A 379 3.27 -2.43 -18.25
CA LEU A 379 2.71 -2.13 -19.56
C LEU A 379 1.26 -2.61 -19.60
N VAL A 380 0.36 -1.72 -19.97
CA VAL A 380 -1.07 -2.03 -20.11
C VAL A 380 -1.57 -1.66 -21.50
N ASP A 381 -2.60 -2.36 -21.97
CA ASP A 381 -3.34 -1.99 -23.16
C ASP A 381 -4.35 -0.88 -22.78
N GLY A 382 -4.68 0.01 -23.72
CA GLY A 382 -5.55 1.14 -23.42
C GLY A 382 -4.83 2.36 -22.81
N ASP A 383 -5.58 3.29 -22.27
CA ASP A 383 -5.08 4.56 -21.69
C ASP A 383 -5.62 4.76 -20.28
N PRO A 384 -4.81 4.52 -19.23
CA PRO A 384 -5.23 4.71 -17.85
C PRO A 384 -5.52 6.18 -17.48
N LEU A 385 -5.06 7.15 -18.29
CA LEU A 385 -5.39 8.56 -18.08
C LEU A 385 -6.77 8.92 -18.61
N ASP A 386 -7.31 8.14 -19.57
CA ASP A 386 -8.68 8.25 -20.08
C ASP A 386 -9.65 7.45 -19.20
N ALA A 387 -9.29 6.19 -18.90
CA ALA A 387 -10.08 5.33 -18.03
C ALA A 387 -9.15 4.53 -17.10
N ILE A 388 -9.20 4.83 -15.81
CA ILE A 388 -8.31 4.20 -14.80
C ILE A 388 -8.40 2.68 -14.78
N SER A 389 -9.52 2.08 -15.18
CA SER A 389 -9.73 0.63 -15.29
C SER A 389 -8.79 -0.06 -16.27
N HIS A 390 -8.18 0.67 -17.20
CA HIS A 390 -7.15 0.13 -18.10
C HIS A 390 -5.86 -0.28 -17.38
N THR A 391 -5.68 0.09 -16.12
CA THR A 391 -4.56 -0.45 -15.31
C THR A 391 -4.63 -1.96 -15.14
N LEU A 392 -5.82 -2.59 -15.27
CA LEU A 392 -6.00 -4.05 -15.25
C LEU A 392 -5.74 -4.72 -16.61
N ASP A 393 -5.64 -3.98 -17.70
CA ASP A 393 -5.36 -4.54 -19.05
C ASP A 393 -3.87 -4.84 -19.21
N ILE A 394 -3.32 -5.62 -18.29
CA ILE A 394 -1.89 -5.88 -18.13
C ILE A 394 -1.37 -6.75 -19.28
N SER A 395 -0.45 -6.21 -20.09
CA SER A 395 0.22 -6.92 -21.19
C SER A 395 1.66 -7.32 -20.86
N ALA A 396 2.37 -6.59 -20.01
CA ALA A 396 3.68 -7.01 -19.50
C ALA A 396 4.04 -6.32 -18.18
N ILE A 397 4.88 -6.99 -17.40
CA ILE A 397 5.43 -6.47 -16.14
C ILE A 397 6.94 -6.72 -16.17
N TRP A 398 7.72 -5.76 -15.69
CA TRP A 398 9.15 -5.92 -15.44
C TRP A 398 9.45 -5.63 -13.97
N ARG A 399 10.24 -6.51 -13.38
CA ARG A 399 10.79 -6.36 -12.06
C ARG A 399 12.31 -6.29 -12.17
N ARG A 400 12.91 -5.15 -11.84
CA ARG A 400 14.35 -4.90 -12.04
C ARG A 400 14.81 -5.25 -13.49
N GLY A 401 14.00 -4.88 -14.47
CA GLY A 401 14.27 -5.12 -15.89
C GLY A 401 14.05 -6.57 -16.37
N VAL A 402 13.68 -7.49 -15.47
CA VAL A 402 13.33 -8.87 -15.80
C VAL A 402 11.84 -8.94 -16.10
N ARG A 403 11.50 -9.32 -17.35
CA ARG A 403 10.11 -9.48 -17.76
C ARG A 403 9.48 -10.68 -17.08
N GLN A 404 8.33 -10.47 -16.48
CA GLN A 404 7.56 -11.51 -15.81
C GLN A 404 6.76 -12.33 -16.84
N SER A 405 6.62 -13.64 -16.58
CA SER A 405 5.92 -14.62 -17.44
C SER A 405 4.41 -14.67 -17.14
#